data_0de308c9cfdda2c23ead7292541ae6b4
#
_entry.id   0de308c9cfdda2c23ead7292541ae6b4
#
_cell.length_a   1.000
_cell.length_b   1.000
_cell.length_c   1.000
_cell.angle_alpha   90.00
_cell.angle_beta   90.00
_cell.angle_gamma   90.00
#
_symmetry.space_group_name_H-M   'P 1'
#
loop_
_entity.id
_entity.type
_entity.pdbx_description
1 polymer ?
#
loop_
_entity_poly.entity_id
_entity_poly.type
_entity_poly.pdbx_seq_one_letter_code
_entity_poly.pdbx_strand_id
1 'polypeptide(L)'
;MVRIKRKITLWFYDPRSDADNTLNWLVARYDGPFCHCEVQFSDRSAYAVYAHSCVTRTERNFSNPAYSSQVLWLSPEAEKAARAAAEAALGTPFSLLGMINCHTRLLRSAGQGVFCSELCVRVLQAAGLLAGVHAAHVSPSGLHRRLDQEGARHVEERVSDKAGDCGTASLALDWNRKAGRTPRAVM
;
A
#
# COMPACT_ATOMS: atom_id res chain seq x y z
N MET A 1 2.74 18.46 23.85
CA MET A 1 3.84 18.14 22.93
C MET A 1 3.25 17.78 21.58
N VAL A 2 3.44 18.57 20.53
CA VAL A 2 2.89 18.27 19.18
C VAL A 2 3.69 17.11 18.60
N ARG A 3 3.06 15.93 18.41
CA ARG A 3 3.68 14.80 17.72
C ARG A 3 3.72 15.12 16.22
N ILE A 4 4.89 15.39 15.68
CA ILE A 4 5.10 15.55 14.23
C ILE A 4 4.77 14.19 13.57
N LYS A 5 3.86 14.21 12.57
CA LYS A 5 3.55 13.02 11.78
C LYS A 5 4.13 13.18 10.38
N ARG A 6 4.61 12.07 9.83
CA ARG A 6 5.16 11.96 8.48
C ARG A 6 4.19 11.19 7.60
N LYS A 7 3.94 11.71 6.41
CA LYS A 7 3.05 11.09 5.43
C LYS A 7 3.81 10.05 4.64
N ILE A 8 3.26 8.84 4.56
CA ILE A 8 3.61 7.81 3.57
C ILE A 8 2.36 7.49 2.76
N THR A 9 2.50 7.26 1.47
CA THR A 9 1.37 6.97 0.59
C THR A 9 1.62 5.67 -0.16
N LEU A 10 0.68 4.75 -0.07
CA LEU A 10 0.64 3.56 -0.91
C LEU A 10 -0.20 3.88 -2.14
N TRP A 11 0.36 3.67 -3.32
CA TRP A 11 -0.29 3.85 -4.60
C TRP A 11 -0.61 2.49 -5.21
N PHE A 12 -1.84 2.33 -5.70
CA PHE A 12 -2.36 1.08 -6.25
C PHE A 12 -2.84 1.32 -7.67
N TYR A 13 -2.32 0.56 -8.63
CA TYR A 13 -2.64 0.68 -10.04
C TYR A 13 -3.74 -0.29 -10.44
N ASP A 14 -4.82 0.26 -11.04
CA ASP A 14 -5.93 -0.49 -11.64
C ASP A 14 -5.77 -0.52 -13.16
N PRO A 15 -5.36 -1.65 -13.77
CA PRO A 15 -5.12 -1.73 -15.20
C PRO A 15 -6.40 -1.70 -16.04
N ARG A 16 -7.58 -1.79 -15.43
CA ARG A 16 -8.86 -1.76 -16.18
C ARG A 16 -9.18 -0.38 -16.74
N SER A 17 -8.55 0.66 -16.21
CA SER A 17 -8.63 2.02 -16.71
C SER A 17 -7.64 2.29 -17.85
N ASP A 18 -6.75 1.32 -18.17
CA ASP A 18 -5.71 1.45 -19.17
C ASP A 18 -5.73 0.19 -20.05
N ALA A 19 -6.20 0.30 -21.27
CA ALA A 19 -6.57 -0.85 -22.13
C ALA A 19 -5.39 -1.69 -22.66
N ASP A 20 -4.13 -1.29 -22.40
CA ASP A 20 -2.98 -1.77 -23.16
C ASP A 20 -2.22 -2.98 -22.59
N ASN A 21 -2.60 -3.52 -21.42
CA ASN A 21 -1.82 -4.62 -20.84
C ASN A 21 -2.67 -5.81 -20.35
N THR A 22 -2.81 -6.81 -21.23
CA THR A 22 -3.61 -8.03 -21.01
C THR A 22 -3.16 -8.83 -19.78
N LEU A 23 -1.85 -8.89 -19.49
CA LEU A 23 -1.33 -9.63 -18.34
C LEU A 23 -1.70 -8.95 -17.01
N ASN A 24 -1.55 -7.64 -16.94
CA ASN A 24 -1.94 -6.85 -15.77
C ASN A 24 -3.46 -6.95 -15.52
N TRP A 25 -4.25 -6.96 -16.59
CA TRP A 25 -5.69 -7.16 -16.50
C TRP A 25 -6.04 -8.55 -15.93
N LEU A 26 -5.33 -9.61 -16.37
CA LEU A 26 -5.55 -10.96 -15.87
C LEU A 26 -5.24 -11.06 -14.37
N VAL A 27 -4.15 -10.48 -13.90
CA VAL A 27 -3.78 -10.41 -12.47
C VAL A 27 -4.88 -9.69 -11.67
N ALA A 28 -5.33 -8.54 -12.15
CA ALA A 28 -6.41 -7.77 -11.53
C ALA A 28 -7.75 -8.51 -11.53
N ARG A 29 -8.01 -9.35 -12.54
CA ARG A 29 -9.22 -10.16 -12.63
C ARG A 29 -9.26 -11.29 -11.61
N TYR A 30 -8.09 -11.81 -11.22
CA TYR A 30 -7.97 -12.95 -10.31
C TYR A 30 -8.21 -12.61 -8.84
N ASP A 31 -7.64 -11.50 -8.35
CA ASP A 31 -7.64 -11.18 -6.90
C ASP A 31 -8.26 -9.80 -6.56
N GLY A 32 -8.71 -9.06 -7.54
CA GLY A 32 -9.32 -7.74 -7.34
C GLY A 32 -8.70 -6.67 -8.23
N PRO A 33 -9.07 -5.38 -8.04
CA PRO A 33 -8.86 -4.37 -9.06
C PRO A 33 -7.39 -4.02 -9.30
N PHE A 34 -6.49 -4.28 -8.36
CA PHE A 34 -5.12 -3.79 -8.43
C PHE A 34 -4.12 -4.86 -8.82
N CYS A 35 -3.28 -4.58 -9.82
CA CYS A 35 -2.20 -5.47 -10.25
C CYS A 35 -0.82 -5.01 -9.81
N HIS A 36 -0.67 -3.76 -9.35
CA HIS A 36 0.61 -3.19 -8.93
C HIS A 36 0.42 -2.24 -7.75
N CYS A 37 1.47 -2.06 -6.93
CA CYS A 37 1.50 -1.04 -5.90
C CYS A 37 2.93 -0.51 -5.67
N GLU A 38 2.99 0.73 -5.18
CA GLU A 38 4.22 1.46 -4.90
C GLU A 38 4.10 2.17 -3.56
N VAL A 39 5.23 2.40 -2.89
CA VAL A 39 5.29 3.18 -1.66
C VAL A 39 5.98 4.52 -1.94
N GLN A 40 5.34 5.62 -1.54
CA GLN A 40 5.87 6.97 -1.67
C GLN A 40 6.00 7.65 -0.30
N PHE A 41 7.14 8.25 -0.06
CA PHE A 41 7.46 9.00 1.15
C PHE A 41 7.09 10.49 1.06
N SER A 42 7.21 11.18 2.19
CA SER A 42 6.84 12.59 2.34
C SER A 42 7.62 13.55 1.43
N ASP A 43 8.83 13.16 1.01
CA ASP A 43 9.70 13.91 0.07
C ASP A 43 9.43 13.57 -1.41
N ARG A 44 8.34 12.86 -1.71
CA ARG A 44 7.92 12.40 -3.03
C ARG A 44 8.79 11.29 -3.64
N SER A 45 9.82 10.80 -2.94
CA SER A 45 10.54 9.62 -3.38
C SER A 45 9.61 8.40 -3.33
N ALA A 46 9.52 7.67 -4.44
CA ALA A 46 8.73 6.45 -4.58
C ALA A 46 9.64 5.26 -4.83
N TYR A 47 9.30 4.11 -4.22
CA TYR A 47 10.01 2.85 -4.39
C TYR A 47 9.06 1.84 -5.02
N ALA A 48 9.51 1.24 -6.10
CA ALA A 48 8.74 0.28 -6.88
C ALA A 48 9.63 -0.81 -7.46
N VAL A 49 9.01 -1.94 -7.79
CA VAL A 49 9.62 -3.00 -8.60
C VAL A 49 8.62 -3.44 -9.66
N TYR A 50 9.04 -3.40 -10.92
CA TYR A 50 8.23 -3.82 -12.07
C TYR A 50 8.73 -5.16 -12.60
N ALA A 51 7.87 -5.86 -13.35
CA ALA A 51 8.26 -7.07 -14.04
C ALA A 51 9.51 -6.84 -14.91
N HIS A 52 10.43 -7.80 -14.89
CA HIS A 52 11.73 -7.75 -15.61
C HIS A 52 12.68 -6.62 -15.16
N SER A 53 12.48 -6.04 -13.98
CA SER A 53 13.34 -5.00 -13.43
C SER A 53 13.84 -5.33 -12.02
N CYS A 54 14.43 -4.37 -11.36
CA CYS A 54 14.77 -4.43 -9.93
C CYS A 54 14.06 -3.30 -9.18
N VAL A 55 14.15 -3.34 -7.84
CA VAL A 55 13.65 -2.26 -6.99
C VAL A 55 14.40 -0.98 -7.33
N THR A 56 13.66 0.06 -7.67
CA THR A 56 14.17 1.38 -8.02
C THR A 56 13.54 2.45 -7.14
N ARG A 57 14.29 3.55 -6.97
CA ARG A 57 13.80 4.79 -6.39
C ARG A 57 13.63 5.83 -7.49
N THR A 58 12.48 6.46 -7.53
CA THR A 58 12.18 7.55 -8.47
C THR A 58 11.42 8.66 -7.76
N GLU A 59 11.51 9.88 -8.23
CA GLU A 59 10.57 10.93 -7.84
C GLU A 59 9.37 10.83 -8.80
N ARG A 60 8.17 10.65 -8.26
CA ARG A 60 6.96 10.47 -9.08
C ARG A 60 5.84 11.42 -8.67
N ASN A 61 5.13 11.86 -9.70
CA ASN A 61 3.85 12.52 -9.56
C ASN A 61 2.76 11.57 -10.10
N PHE A 62 1.92 11.04 -9.21
CA PHE A 62 0.86 10.11 -9.57
C PHE A 62 -0.39 10.87 -10.04
N SER A 63 -0.36 11.37 -11.26
CA SER A 63 -1.47 12.10 -11.90
C SER A 63 -2.39 11.21 -12.74
N ASN A 64 -1.96 9.97 -13.06
CA ASN A 64 -2.77 9.03 -13.81
C ASN A 64 -3.97 8.56 -12.97
N PRO A 65 -5.22 8.69 -13.46
CA PRO A 65 -6.45 8.29 -12.74
C PRO A 65 -6.56 6.78 -12.49
N ALA A 66 -5.75 5.95 -13.15
CA ALA A 66 -5.64 4.52 -12.87
C ALA A 66 -5.02 4.22 -11.48
N TYR A 67 -4.36 5.20 -10.86
CA TYR A 67 -3.85 5.04 -9.51
C TYR A 67 -4.85 5.50 -8.47
N SER A 68 -5.11 4.65 -7.48
CA SER A 68 -5.72 5.02 -6.21
C SER A 68 -4.68 5.07 -5.10
N SER A 69 -4.94 5.80 -4.03
CA SER A 69 -3.97 5.96 -2.95
C SER A 69 -4.56 5.72 -1.58
N GLN A 70 -3.73 5.18 -0.68
CA GLN A 70 -3.99 5.14 0.76
C GLN A 70 -2.89 5.87 1.49
N VAL A 71 -3.27 6.79 2.37
CA VAL A 71 -2.36 7.64 3.13
C VAL A 71 -2.25 7.13 4.55
N LEU A 72 -1.01 6.91 4.99
CA LEU A 72 -0.68 6.55 6.36
C LEU A 72 0.12 7.67 7.02
N TRP A 73 -0.09 7.88 8.31
CA TRP A 73 0.61 8.87 9.10
C TRP A 73 1.45 8.18 10.16
N LEU A 74 2.76 8.27 10.01
CA LEU A 74 3.76 7.63 10.84
C LEU A 74 4.45 8.63 11.79
N SER A 75 5.07 8.12 12.85
CA SER A 75 6.08 8.90 13.58
C SER A 75 7.33 9.10 12.70
N PRO A 76 8.16 10.09 12.98
CA PRO A 76 9.44 10.27 12.26
C PRO A 76 10.35 9.04 12.33
N GLU A 77 10.34 8.34 13.46
CA GLU A 77 11.13 7.12 13.69
C GLU A 77 10.62 5.97 12.83
N ALA A 78 9.30 5.78 12.77
CA ALA A 78 8.67 4.75 11.93
C ALA A 78 8.87 5.03 10.43
N GLU A 79 8.76 6.29 9.99
CA GLU A 79 9.08 6.67 8.61
C GLU A 79 10.55 6.41 8.29
N LYS A 80 11.47 6.73 9.21
CA LYS A 80 12.91 6.48 9.04
C LYS A 80 13.18 4.98 8.88
N ALA A 81 12.56 4.13 9.70
CA ALA A 81 12.71 2.68 9.61
C ALA A 81 12.13 2.13 8.29
N ALA A 82 10.95 2.59 7.88
CA ALA A 82 10.35 2.25 6.59
C ALA A 82 11.26 2.62 5.41
N ARG A 83 11.82 3.82 5.43
CA ARG A 83 12.74 4.32 4.40
C ARG A 83 14.02 3.49 4.35
N ALA A 84 14.60 3.16 5.49
CA ALA A 84 15.79 2.32 5.56
C ALA A 84 15.54 0.93 4.94
N ALA A 85 14.37 0.34 5.16
CA ALA A 85 13.98 -0.92 4.55
C ALA A 85 13.81 -0.81 3.03
N ALA A 86 13.20 0.28 2.55
CA ALA A 86 13.06 0.55 1.12
C ALA A 86 14.41 0.77 0.42
N GLU A 87 15.33 1.53 1.04
CA GLU A 87 16.70 1.74 0.54
C GLU A 87 17.50 0.44 0.52
N ALA A 88 17.40 -0.39 1.56
CA ALA A 88 18.07 -1.69 1.62
C ALA A 88 17.58 -2.68 0.54
N ALA A 89 16.38 -2.47 0.02
CA ALA A 89 15.83 -3.29 -1.04
C ALA A 89 16.26 -2.85 -2.45
N LEU A 90 16.90 -1.69 -2.62
CA LEU A 90 17.31 -1.20 -3.94
C LEU A 90 18.18 -2.23 -4.68
N GLY A 91 17.92 -2.38 -5.98
CA GLY A 91 18.61 -3.34 -6.83
C GLY A 91 18.14 -4.80 -6.68
N THR A 92 17.28 -5.11 -5.71
CA THR A 92 16.70 -6.45 -5.60
C THR A 92 15.86 -6.77 -6.83
N PRO A 93 16.07 -7.90 -7.52
CA PRO A 93 15.35 -8.23 -8.75
C PRO A 93 13.87 -8.54 -8.49
N PHE A 94 13.05 -8.38 -9.52
CA PHE A 94 11.65 -8.80 -9.49
C PHE A 94 11.53 -10.33 -9.40
N SER A 95 10.67 -10.81 -8.49
CA SER A 95 10.37 -12.24 -8.33
C SER A 95 9.06 -12.61 -9.00
N LEU A 96 9.11 -13.13 -10.23
CA LEU A 96 7.94 -13.68 -10.91
C LEU A 96 7.34 -14.87 -10.16
N LEU A 97 8.21 -15.79 -9.69
CA LEU A 97 7.75 -16.95 -8.90
C LEU A 97 7.12 -16.51 -7.58
N GLY A 98 7.65 -15.47 -6.93
CA GLY A 98 7.06 -14.87 -5.73
C GLY A 98 5.68 -14.31 -6.00
N MET A 99 5.52 -13.59 -7.09
CA MET A 99 4.23 -13.03 -7.51
C MET A 99 3.19 -14.13 -7.78
N ILE A 100 3.56 -15.20 -8.47
CA ILE A 100 2.66 -16.35 -8.70
C ILE A 100 2.33 -17.05 -7.38
N ASN A 101 3.33 -17.26 -6.54
CA ASN A 101 3.18 -17.98 -5.28
C ASN A 101 2.33 -17.20 -4.25
N CYS A 102 2.25 -15.88 -4.32
CA CYS A 102 1.39 -15.11 -3.41
C CYS A 102 -0.08 -15.51 -3.53
N HIS A 103 -0.50 -16.01 -4.69
CA HIS A 103 -1.84 -16.50 -4.95
C HIS A 103 -2.00 -18.01 -4.72
N THR A 104 -1.01 -18.80 -5.13
CA THR A 104 -1.11 -20.27 -5.13
C THR A 104 -0.68 -20.88 -3.80
N ARG A 105 0.26 -20.24 -3.09
CA ARG A 105 0.88 -20.74 -1.84
C ARG A 105 1.48 -22.16 -1.97
N LEU A 106 1.79 -22.57 -3.18
CA LEU A 106 2.27 -23.92 -3.48
C LEU A 106 3.78 -24.10 -3.20
N LEU A 107 4.56 -23.02 -3.32
CA LEU A 107 6.01 -23.07 -3.17
C LEU A 107 6.42 -22.62 -1.77
N ARG A 108 7.26 -23.42 -1.10
CA ARG A 108 7.83 -23.04 0.21
C ARG A 108 8.85 -21.91 0.12
N SER A 109 9.46 -21.73 -1.05
CA SER A 109 10.39 -20.63 -1.33
C SER A 109 10.07 -20.05 -2.70
N ALA A 110 9.89 -18.75 -2.76
CA ALA A 110 9.58 -18.02 -4.00
C ALA A 110 10.84 -17.62 -4.80
N GLY A 111 12.00 -18.21 -4.51
CA GLY A 111 13.26 -17.86 -5.15
C GLY A 111 13.88 -16.55 -4.62
N GLN A 112 14.89 -16.05 -5.35
CA GLN A 112 15.49 -14.75 -5.06
C GLN A 112 14.64 -13.63 -5.67
N GLY A 113 14.58 -12.47 -4.96
CA GLY A 113 13.88 -11.29 -5.44
C GLY A 113 12.65 -10.91 -4.60
N VAL A 114 11.94 -9.89 -5.06
CA VAL A 114 10.77 -9.34 -4.41
C VAL A 114 9.75 -8.91 -5.46
N PHE A 115 8.46 -8.95 -5.16
CA PHE A 115 7.43 -8.36 -6.03
C PHE A 115 6.78 -7.13 -5.35
N CYS A 116 6.00 -6.37 -6.09
CA CYS A 116 5.57 -5.02 -5.70
C CYS A 116 4.88 -4.95 -4.32
N SER A 117 3.89 -5.79 -4.05
CA SER A 117 3.19 -5.78 -2.75
C SER A 117 4.04 -6.37 -1.63
N GLU A 118 4.90 -7.35 -1.91
CA GLU A 118 5.86 -7.85 -0.92
C GLU A 118 6.82 -6.75 -0.46
N LEU A 119 7.36 -5.95 -1.40
CA LEU A 119 8.18 -4.78 -1.07
C LEU A 119 7.42 -3.82 -0.16
N CYS A 120 6.19 -3.44 -0.54
CA CYS A 120 5.36 -2.52 0.25
C CYS A 120 5.08 -3.06 1.66
N VAL A 121 4.74 -4.35 1.80
CA VAL A 121 4.51 -4.97 3.11
C VAL A 121 5.77 -4.96 3.97
N ARG A 122 6.93 -5.33 3.43
CA ARG A 122 8.21 -5.30 4.17
C ARG A 122 8.57 -3.88 4.65
N VAL A 123 8.33 -2.87 3.81
CA VAL A 123 8.54 -1.45 4.17
C VAL A 123 7.60 -1.04 5.32
N LEU A 124 6.33 -1.44 5.25
CA LEU A 124 5.36 -1.15 6.31
C LEU A 124 5.65 -1.91 7.60
N GLN A 125 6.14 -3.15 7.51
CA GLN A 125 6.57 -3.93 8.68
C GLN A 125 7.75 -3.28 9.40
N ALA A 126 8.70 -2.70 8.68
CA ALA A 126 9.78 -1.93 9.27
C ALA A 126 9.28 -0.68 10.03
N ALA A 127 8.14 -0.13 9.61
CA ALA A 127 7.45 0.96 10.33
C ALA A 127 6.62 0.48 11.54
N GLY A 128 6.60 -0.83 11.84
CA GLY A 128 5.80 -1.43 12.90
C GLY A 128 4.34 -1.71 12.53
N LEU A 129 3.98 -1.60 11.24
CA LEU A 129 2.65 -1.92 10.72
C LEU A 129 2.61 -3.36 10.18
N LEU A 130 1.41 -3.92 10.02
CA LEU A 130 1.21 -5.25 9.44
C LEU A 130 2.04 -6.37 10.12
N ALA A 131 2.26 -6.27 11.43
CA ALA A 131 2.94 -7.30 12.20
C ALA A 131 2.22 -8.65 12.07
N GLY A 132 2.98 -9.73 11.84
CA GLY A 132 2.41 -11.07 11.65
C GLY A 132 1.86 -11.36 10.25
N VAL A 133 1.87 -10.39 9.34
CA VAL A 133 1.50 -10.61 7.94
C VAL A 133 2.68 -11.22 7.18
N HIS A 134 2.48 -12.34 6.50
CA HIS A 134 3.52 -12.92 5.65
C HIS A 134 3.62 -12.15 4.33
N ALA A 135 4.63 -11.32 4.15
CA ALA A 135 4.76 -10.39 3.03
C ALA A 135 4.64 -11.06 1.65
N ALA A 136 5.26 -12.24 1.48
CA ALA A 136 5.22 -12.99 0.23
C ALA A 136 3.83 -13.60 -0.11
N HIS A 137 2.84 -13.48 0.77
CA HIS A 137 1.48 -14.00 0.54
C HIS A 137 0.43 -12.89 0.38
N VAL A 138 0.86 -11.67 0.13
CA VAL A 138 -0.03 -10.52 0.01
C VAL A 138 0.03 -9.98 -1.41
N SER A 139 -1.07 -10.02 -2.11
CA SER A 139 -1.25 -9.38 -3.42
C SER A 139 -1.49 -7.87 -3.28
N PRO A 140 -1.38 -7.08 -4.36
CA PRO A 140 -1.69 -5.65 -4.32
C PRO A 140 -3.10 -5.35 -3.79
N SER A 141 -4.11 -6.07 -4.29
CA SER A 141 -5.49 -5.93 -3.81
C SER A 141 -5.66 -6.43 -2.37
N GLY A 142 -4.93 -7.49 -1.98
CA GLY A 142 -4.90 -7.97 -0.61
C GLY A 142 -4.28 -6.96 0.36
N LEU A 143 -3.23 -6.26 -0.05
CA LEU A 143 -2.63 -5.19 0.73
C LEU A 143 -3.61 -4.03 0.91
N HIS A 144 -4.25 -3.59 -0.18
CA HIS A 144 -5.25 -2.52 -0.12
C HIS A 144 -6.36 -2.82 0.89
N ARG A 145 -6.96 -4.02 0.81
CA ARG A 145 -8.02 -4.43 1.76
C ARG A 145 -7.55 -4.46 3.22
N ARG A 146 -6.31 -4.90 3.48
CA ARG A 146 -5.75 -4.93 4.84
C ARG A 146 -5.56 -3.54 5.42
N LEU A 147 -5.07 -2.61 4.62
CA LEU A 147 -4.89 -1.22 5.06
C LEU A 147 -6.22 -0.52 5.31
N ASP A 148 -7.26 -0.81 4.52
CA ASP A 148 -8.62 -0.34 4.81
C ASP A 148 -9.13 -0.85 6.16
N GLN A 149 -8.90 -2.14 6.48
CA GLN A 149 -9.29 -2.75 7.75
C GLN A 149 -8.52 -2.17 8.95
N GLU A 150 -7.21 -1.95 8.80
CA GLU A 150 -6.41 -1.30 9.86
C GLU A 150 -6.82 0.16 10.07
N GLY A 151 -7.09 0.89 9.00
CA GLY A 151 -7.63 2.24 9.08
C GLY A 151 -8.95 2.30 9.84
N ALA A 152 -9.86 1.36 9.60
CA ALA A 152 -11.12 1.24 10.33
C ALA A 152 -10.90 0.93 11.82
N ARG A 153 -10.00 0.01 12.17
CA ARG A 153 -9.67 -0.32 13.57
C ARG A 153 -9.13 0.87 14.35
N HIS A 154 -8.23 1.64 13.77
CA HIS A 154 -7.70 2.85 14.41
C HIS A 154 -8.76 3.94 14.62
N VAL A 155 -9.81 3.96 13.82
CA VAL A 155 -10.97 4.85 14.05
C VAL A 155 -11.80 4.35 15.22
N GLU A 156 -12.06 3.05 15.32
CA GLU A 156 -12.82 2.44 16.42
C GLU A 156 -12.11 2.57 17.78
N GLU A 157 -10.79 2.32 17.84
CA GLU A 157 -10.01 2.54 19.06
C GLU A 157 -10.07 3.99 19.54
N ARG A 158 -9.96 4.98 18.63
CA ARG A 158 -10.07 6.40 18.99
C ARG A 158 -11.47 6.79 19.47
N VAL A 159 -12.50 6.13 18.97
CA VAL A 159 -13.90 6.35 19.42
C VAL A 159 -14.09 5.73 20.80
N SER A 160 -13.54 4.53 21.05
CA SER A 160 -13.59 3.86 22.35
C SER A 160 -12.85 4.64 23.45
N ASP A 161 -11.64 5.14 23.16
CA ASP A 161 -10.86 5.95 24.11
C ASP A 161 -11.55 7.29 24.44
N LYS A 162 -12.38 7.83 23.54
CA LYS A 162 -13.15 9.05 23.78
C LYS A 162 -14.50 8.80 24.45
N ALA A 163 -15.06 7.61 24.34
CA ALA A 163 -16.31 7.25 25.03
C ALA A 163 -16.13 7.09 26.55
N GLY A 164 -14.87 6.95 27.02
CA GLY A 164 -14.53 7.03 28.45
C GLY A 164 -14.51 8.45 29.03
N ASP A 165 -14.54 9.49 28.19
CA ASP A 165 -14.58 10.89 28.59
C ASP A 165 -15.80 11.56 27.91
N CYS A 166 -16.85 11.79 28.70
CA CYS A 166 -18.16 12.26 28.26
C CYS A 166 -18.09 13.58 27.49
N GLY A 167 -18.37 13.55 26.18
CA GLY A 167 -18.49 14.76 25.36
C GLY A 167 -18.75 14.46 23.88
N THR A 168 -20.01 14.46 23.49
CA THR A 168 -20.50 14.32 22.13
C THR A 168 -19.89 15.32 21.16
N ALA A 169 -19.23 14.86 20.08
CA ALA A 169 -19.19 15.55 18.78
C ALA A 169 -18.58 14.68 17.68
N SER A 170 -19.41 14.27 16.76
CA SER A 170 -19.25 14.08 15.32
C SER A 170 -17.84 14.31 14.75
N LEU A 171 -17.05 13.24 14.56
CA LEU A 171 -15.82 13.24 13.77
C LEU A 171 -15.73 12.05 12.77
N ALA A 172 -16.85 11.38 12.52
CA ALA A 172 -16.88 10.22 11.59
C ALA A 172 -16.89 10.62 10.09
N LEU A 173 -16.86 11.92 9.74
CA LEU A 173 -17.10 12.40 8.37
C LEU A 173 -15.87 12.82 7.58
N ASP A 174 -14.67 12.83 8.15
CA ASP A 174 -13.52 13.45 7.48
C ASP A 174 -12.58 12.48 6.75
N TRP A 175 -12.69 11.18 7.00
CA TRP A 175 -11.87 10.16 6.32
C TRP A 175 -12.27 9.96 4.84
N ASN A 176 -13.58 9.94 4.54
CA ASN A 176 -14.09 9.69 3.18
C ASN A 176 -14.01 10.90 2.23
N ARG A 177 -13.81 12.10 2.74
CA ARG A 177 -13.79 13.32 1.93
C ARG A 177 -12.44 13.62 1.29
N LYS A 178 -11.33 13.00 1.78
CA LYS A 178 -9.97 13.18 1.25
C LYS A 178 -9.50 12.09 0.27
N ALA A 179 -10.22 10.98 0.17
CA ALA A 179 -10.04 10.01 -0.90
C ALA A 179 -10.96 10.46 -2.05
N GLY A 180 -10.45 11.27 -2.98
CA GLY A 180 -11.21 11.89 -4.07
C GLY A 180 -12.04 10.91 -4.90
N ARG A 181 -13.21 10.55 -4.41
CA ARG A 181 -14.25 9.91 -5.19
C ARG A 181 -15.19 11.00 -5.69
N THR A 182 -14.99 11.42 -6.94
CA THR A 182 -16.04 12.10 -7.71
C THR A 182 -17.20 11.10 -7.91
N PRO A 183 -18.47 11.47 -7.64
CA PRO A 183 -19.59 10.61 -7.99
C PRO A 183 -19.67 10.48 -9.51
N ARG A 184 -19.71 9.26 -10.02
CA ARG A 184 -20.08 8.98 -11.41
C ARG A 184 -21.51 9.48 -11.63
N ALA A 185 -21.67 10.47 -12.51
CA ALA A 185 -22.96 10.79 -13.10
C ALA A 185 -23.44 9.58 -13.90
N VAL A 186 -24.63 9.07 -13.54
CA VAL A 186 -25.37 8.08 -14.32
C VAL A 186 -26.05 8.86 -15.44
N MET A 187 -25.70 8.59 -16.67
CA MET A 187 -26.56 8.75 -17.83
C MET A 187 -26.77 7.41 -18.46
#